data_7c8749e56301360b6ce91869ee9bcf8e
#
_entry.id   7c8749e56301360b6ce91869ee9bcf8e
#
_cell.length_a   1.000
_cell.length_b   1.000
_cell.length_c   1.000
_cell.angle_alpha   90.00
_cell.angle_beta   90.00
_cell.angle_gamma   90.00
#
_symmetry.space_group_name_H-M   'P 1'
#
loop_
_entity.id
_entity.type
_entity.pdbx_description
1 polymer ?
#
loop_
_entity_poly.entity_id
_entity_poly.type
_entity_poly.pdbx_seq_one_letter_code
_entity_poly.pdbx_strand_id
1 'polypeptide(L)'
;LTLDTWRFVSMDTKELLAIRYQVTPSFDCRMEVSPYLDGNVRNVDANYDQSFWNMVDGEGWDERGGVLVQTKPNPYGVQRFTVAAAMTNRVEGIDYIDMASKAGYCAALYAGDIHSGTTVSVEKYVAVFTSRDHDKDQLMDLAMAAAQQACDEGWQKALKAHQAAWHERWEMADVQIEGDDSAQQGIHFNLFQLLSTYTGSDARLNIGPKGYTGERFGGSTYWDTEAYCLPVFLAIRGADTARQLLLYRYHHLEAAKRNA
;
A
#
# COMPACT_ATOMS: atom_id res chain seq x y z
N LEU A 1 14.04 -24.85 9.52
CA LEU A 1 13.87 -23.42 9.30
C LEU A 1 12.46 -23.00 9.67
N THR A 2 12.29 -22.03 10.58
CA THR A 2 11.03 -21.36 10.87
C THR A 2 11.06 -19.97 10.26
N LEU A 3 9.96 -19.59 9.59
CA LEU A 3 9.78 -18.28 8.99
C LEU A 3 8.41 -17.73 9.42
N ASP A 4 8.44 -16.63 10.16
CA ASP A 4 7.25 -15.87 10.51
C ASP A 4 7.24 -14.53 9.78
N THR A 5 6.11 -14.19 9.15
CA THR A 5 5.98 -12.96 8.37
C THR A 5 4.71 -12.21 8.71
N TRP A 6 4.83 -10.90 8.87
CA TRP A 6 3.71 -9.98 9.03
C TRP A 6 3.86 -8.83 8.05
N ARG A 7 2.75 -8.39 7.51
CA ARG A 7 2.72 -7.22 6.64
C ARG A 7 1.37 -6.53 6.71
N PHE A 8 1.38 -5.24 6.65
CA PHE A 8 0.15 -4.44 6.54
C PHE A 8 0.40 -3.14 5.79
N VAL A 9 -0.65 -2.66 5.13
CA VAL A 9 -0.80 -1.27 4.70
C VAL A 9 -1.59 -0.58 5.79
N SER A 10 -1.06 0.51 6.34
CA SER A 10 -1.68 1.15 7.51
C SER A 10 -3.06 1.71 7.17
N MET A 11 -4.02 1.43 8.04
CA MET A 11 -5.37 2.03 7.99
C MET A 11 -5.47 3.32 8.81
N ASP A 12 -4.43 3.65 9.57
CA ASP A 12 -4.28 4.89 10.31
C ASP A 12 -3.53 5.94 9.49
N THR A 13 -2.33 5.61 9.05
CA THR A 13 -1.46 6.50 8.28
C THR A 13 -1.44 6.05 6.82
N LYS A 14 -2.15 6.75 5.94
CA LYS A 14 -2.41 6.34 4.55
C LYS A 14 -1.15 6.12 3.68
N GLU A 15 -0.04 6.75 4.04
CA GLU A 15 1.22 6.64 3.32
C GLU A 15 2.09 5.45 3.76
N LEU A 16 1.79 4.81 4.91
CA LEU A 16 2.67 3.84 5.56
C LEU A 16 2.33 2.39 5.22
N LEU A 17 3.38 1.61 4.89
CA LEU A 17 3.37 0.14 4.84
C LEU A 17 4.46 -0.40 5.75
N ALA A 18 4.24 -1.56 6.36
CA ALA A 18 5.26 -2.22 7.16
C ALA A 18 5.29 -3.73 6.90
N ILE A 19 6.49 -4.28 6.88
CA ILE A 19 6.76 -5.71 6.73
C ILE A 19 7.73 -6.13 7.82
N ARG A 20 7.45 -7.24 8.48
CA ARG A 20 8.35 -7.88 9.44
C ARG A 20 8.59 -9.32 9.05
N TYR A 21 9.84 -9.72 9.01
CA TYR A 21 10.30 -11.09 8.84
C TYR A 21 11.08 -11.53 10.07
N GLN A 22 10.78 -12.72 10.58
CA GLN A 22 11.60 -13.38 11.58
C GLN A 22 11.98 -14.77 11.05
N VAL A 23 13.27 -15.03 10.98
CA VAL A 23 13.82 -16.27 10.42
C VAL A 23 14.67 -16.94 11.48
N THR A 24 14.34 -18.21 11.82
CA THR A 24 15.08 -19.03 12.78
C THR A 24 15.56 -20.30 12.07
N PRO A 25 16.86 -20.40 11.72
CA PRO A 25 17.40 -21.62 11.11
C PRO A 25 17.50 -22.75 12.11
N SER A 26 17.38 -24.00 11.64
CA SER A 26 17.57 -25.22 12.42
C SER A 26 18.99 -25.83 12.29
N PHE A 27 19.90 -25.06 11.67
CA PHE A 27 21.32 -25.40 11.46
C PHE A 27 22.15 -24.14 11.36
N ASP A 28 23.45 -24.22 11.60
CA ASP A 28 24.36 -23.09 11.42
C ASP A 28 24.46 -22.75 9.93
N CYS A 29 24.29 -21.48 9.59
CA CYS A 29 24.31 -21.04 8.19
C CYS A 29 24.76 -19.58 8.06
N ARG A 30 25.27 -19.22 6.89
CA ARG A 30 25.34 -17.85 6.45
C ARG A 30 23.97 -17.41 5.93
N MET A 31 23.47 -16.29 6.42
CA MET A 31 22.19 -15.70 5.98
C MET A 31 22.46 -14.38 5.27
N GLU A 32 21.76 -14.18 4.15
CA GLU A 32 21.73 -12.92 3.41
C GLU A 32 20.27 -12.49 3.24
N VAL A 33 19.99 -11.21 3.51
CA VAL A 33 18.65 -10.62 3.36
C VAL A 33 18.79 -9.30 2.62
N SER A 34 17.94 -9.10 1.62
CA SER A 34 17.94 -7.88 0.82
C SER A 34 16.54 -7.26 0.73
N PRO A 35 16.14 -6.41 1.67
CA PRO A 35 14.95 -5.57 1.49
C PRO A 35 15.17 -4.57 0.37
N TYR A 36 14.19 -4.47 -0.55
CA TYR A 36 14.31 -3.62 -1.73
C TYR A 36 13.01 -2.89 -2.07
N LEU A 37 13.12 -1.83 -2.87
CA LEU A 37 12.02 -1.20 -3.59
C LEU A 37 12.28 -1.32 -5.10
N ASP A 38 11.26 -1.73 -5.84
CA ASP A 38 11.29 -1.78 -7.30
C ASP A 38 10.07 -1.04 -7.86
N GLY A 39 10.32 0.09 -8.51
CA GLY A 39 9.31 0.89 -9.17
C GLY A 39 8.95 0.39 -10.57
N ASN A 40 9.69 -0.58 -11.12
CA ASN A 40 9.41 -1.17 -12.44
C ASN A 40 8.30 -2.23 -12.37
N VAL A 41 7.17 -1.82 -11.82
CA VAL A 41 6.00 -2.69 -11.69
C VAL A 41 5.14 -2.67 -12.93
N ARG A 42 4.46 -3.80 -13.17
CA ARG A 42 3.47 -3.97 -14.22
C ARG A 42 2.20 -4.55 -13.63
N ASN A 43 1.09 -4.17 -14.21
CA ASN A 43 -0.19 -4.77 -13.89
C ASN A 43 -0.30 -6.13 -14.58
N VAL A 44 -0.30 -7.22 -13.82
CA VAL A 44 -0.28 -8.59 -14.34
C VAL A 44 -1.56 -8.90 -15.13
N ASP A 45 -2.70 -8.37 -14.67
CA ASP A 45 -4.02 -8.57 -15.29
C ASP A 45 -4.44 -7.42 -16.22
N ALA A 46 -3.54 -6.50 -16.56
CA ALA A 46 -3.84 -5.42 -17.49
C ALA A 46 -4.14 -5.95 -18.89
N ASN A 47 -5.20 -5.41 -19.52
CA ASN A 47 -5.64 -5.84 -20.86
C ASN A 47 -4.58 -5.64 -21.96
N TYR A 48 -3.55 -4.83 -21.72
CA TYR A 48 -2.63 -4.34 -22.75
C TYR A 48 -1.17 -4.62 -22.46
N ASP A 49 -0.81 -5.36 -21.42
CA ASP A 49 0.57 -5.64 -20.98
C ASP A 49 1.48 -4.39 -20.99
N GLN A 50 0.94 -3.25 -20.57
CA GLN A 50 1.64 -1.98 -20.64
C GLN A 50 2.34 -1.67 -19.31
N SER A 51 3.57 -1.16 -19.41
CA SER A 51 4.23 -0.46 -18.31
C SER A 51 3.78 1.00 -18.31
N PHE A 52 3.15 1.45 -17.23
CA PHE A 52 2.66 2.83 -17.10
C PHE A 52 3.67 3.79 -16.48
N TRP A 53 4.82 3.29 -16.04
CA TRP A 53 5.81 4.03 -15.28
C TRP A 53 7.09 4.32 -16.05
N ASN A 54 7.61 5.53 -15.89
CA ASN A 54 8.98 5.90 -16.17
C ASN A 54 9.76 5.89 -14.86
N MET A 55 10.92 5.26 -14.85
CA MET A 55 11.87 5.32 -13.74
C MET A 55 12.56 6.68 -13.79
N VAL A 56 12.38 7.50 -12.75
CA VAL A 56 12.93 8.87 -12.70
C VAL A 56 14.22 8.88 -11.91
N ASP A 57 14.18 8.36 -10.67
CA ASP A 57 15.34 8.37 -9.78
C ASP A 57 15.31 7.17 -8.84
N GLY A 58 16.46 6.89 -8.21
CA GLY A 58 16.61 5.92 -7.15
C GLY A 58 17.87 6.24 -6.38
N GLU A 59 17.70 6.48 -5.08
CA GLU A 59 18.78 6.83 -4.18
C GLU A 59 18.78 5.93 -2.96
N GLY A 60 19.94 5.80 -2.34
CA GLY A 60 20.10 4.99 -1.14
C GLY A 60 21.41 5.27 -0.45
N TRP A 61 21.34 5.27 0.86
CA TRP A 61 22.51 5.42 1.76
C TRP A 61 22.22 4.75 3.10
N ASP A 62 23.23 4.14 3.65
CA ASP A 62 23.13 3.35 4.87
C ASP A 62 22.00 2.30 4.74
N GLU A 63 21.07 2.25 5.67
CA GLU A 63 19.96 1.28 5.71
C GLU A 63 18.67 1.82 5.07
N ARG A 64 18.73 2.93 4.34
CA ARG A 64 17.61 3.67 3.77
C ARG A 64 17.72 3.83 2.28
N GLY A 65 16.60 3.83 1.60
CA GLY A 65 16.59 4.10 0.17
C GLY A 65 15.20 4.48 -0.34
N GLY A 66 15.17 5.14 -1.49
CA GLY A 66 13.94 5.56 -2.12
C GLY A 66 13.99 5.43 -3.64
N VAL A 67 12.81 5.37 -4.22
CA VAL A 67 12.60 5.35 -5.68
C VAL A 67 11.59 6.41 -6.07
N LEU A 68 11.83 7.07 -7.19
CA LEU A 68 10.93 8.04 -7.79
C LEU A 68 10.51 7.56 -9.16
N VAL A 69 9.20 7.46 -9.36
CA VAL A 69 8.61 7.04 -10.62
C VAL A 69 7.55 8.04 -11.07
N GLN A 70 7.33 8.13 -12.38
CA GLN A 70 6.32 9.01 -12.95
C GLN A 70 5.51 8.27 -14.00
N THR A 71 4.19 8.47 -14.04
CA THR A 71 3.35 7.90 -15.10
C THR A 71 3.78 8.40 -16.48
N LYS A 72 3.72 7.53 -17.48
CA LYS A 72 3.97 7.89 -18.89
C LYS A 72 2.92 8.89 -19.39
N PRO A 73 3.24 9.73 -20.38
CA PRO A 73 2.22 10.52 -21.06
C PRO A 73 1.13 9.61 -21.64
N ASN A 74 -0.12 10.09 -21.65
CA ASN A 74 -1.25 9.39 -22.23
C ASN A 74 -1.95 10.28 -23.28
N PRO A 75 -2.62 9.68 -24.28
CA PRO A 75 -3.27 10.43 -25.35
C PRO A 75 -4.55 11.17 -24.94
N TYR A 76 -5.02 10.93 -23.70
CA TYR A 76 -6.29 11.46 -23.21
C TYR A 76 -6.16 12.75 -22.41
N GLY A 77 -4.95 13.32 -22.32
CA GLY A 77 -4.68 14.56 -21.56
C GLY A 77 -4.81 14.39 -20.05
N VAL A 78 -4.76 13.17 -19.54
CA VAL A 78 -4.77 12.92 -18.10
C VAL A 78 -3.44 13.39 -17.50
N GLN A 79 -3.53 14.09 -16.40
CA GLN A 79 -2.36 14.61 -15.68
C GLN A 79 -1.42 13.47 -15.28
N ARG A 80 -0.12 13.69 -15.49
CA ARG A 80 0.91 12.75 -15.04
C ARG A 80 1.09 12.86 -13.53
N PHE A 81 1.28 11.71 -12.89
CA PHE A 81 1.55 11.61 -11.47
C PHE A 81 2.99 11.17 -11.23
N THR A 82 3.62 11.79 -10.24
CA THR A 82 4.91 11.37 -9.69
C THR A 82 4.66 10.69 -8.35
N VAL A 83 5.34 9.60 -8.10
CA VAL A 83 5.25 8.82 -6.86
C VAL A 83 6.66 8.59 -6.34
N ALA A 84 6.88 8.92 -5.09
CA ALA A 84 8.05 8.51 -4.33
C ALA A 84 7.67 7.39 -3.36
N ALA A 85 8.46 6.34 -3.32
CA ALA A 85 8.40 5.33 -2.29
C ALA A 85 9.78 5.24 -1.62
N ALA A 86 9.82 5.37 -0.30
CA ALA A 86 11.06 5.26 0.48
C ALA A 86 10.95 4.17 1.52
N MET A 87 12.07 3.52 1.84
CA MET A 87 12.16 2.51 2.88
C MET A 87 13.24 2.86 3.90
N THR A 88 12.97 2.51 5.15
CA THR A 88 13.95 2.42 6.23
C THR A 88 13.84 1.03 6.84
N ASN A 89 14.97 0.40 7.10
CA ASN A 89 15.02 -0.94 7.64
C ASN A 89 15.58 -0.92 9.06
N ARG A 90 15.10 -1.84 9.91
CA ARG A 90 15.70 -2.21 11.19
C ARG A 90 15.96 -3.71 11.15
N VAL A 91 17.21 -4.09 11.28
CA VAL A 91 17.61 -5.51 11.20
C VAL A 91 18.37 -5.88 12.46
N GLU A 92 18.05 -7.04 13.03
CA GLU A 92 18.69 -7.58 14.22
C GLU A 92 19.20 -8.99 13.92
N GLY A 93 20.41 -9.28 14.33
CA GLY A 93 21.05 -10.60 14.22
C GLY A 93 21.98 -10.79 13.03
N ILE A 94 22.01 -9.86 12.08
CA ILE A 94 22.97 -9.79 10.96
C ILE A 94 23.35 -8.34 10.69
N ASP A 95 24.50 -8.14 10.02
CA ASP A 95 25.07 -6.82 9.81
C ASP A 95 24.68 -6.23 8.46
N TYR A 96 24.57 -4.90 8.41
CA TYR A 96 24.47 -4.15 7.16
C TYR A 96 25.77 -4.26 6.37
N ILE A 97 25.67 -4.52 5.07
CA ILE A 97 26.81 -4.70 4.17
C ILE A 97 26.91 -3.55 3.17
N ASP A 98 25.83 -3.29 2.42
CA ASP A 98 25.85 -2.34 1.30
C ASP A 98 24.44 -1.88 0.90
N MET A 99 24.38 -0.82 0.10
CA MET A 99 23.17 -0.30 -0.53
C MET A 99 23.39 -0.14 -2.03
N ALA A 100 22.58 -0.82 -2.83
CA ALA A 100 22.53 -0.65 -4.27
C ALA A 100 21.37 0.25 -4.67
N SER A 101 21.59 1.22 -5.56
CA SER A 101 20.54 2.08 -6.10
C SER A 101 20.73 2.38 -7.59
N LYS A 102 19.64 2.57 -8.30
CA LYS A 102 19.55 3.08 -9.67
C LYS A 102 18.14 3.62 -9.90
N ALA A 103 17.93 4.33 -11.01
CA ALA A 103 16.59 4.86 -11.32
C ALA A 103 15.50 3.78 -11.18
N GLY A 104 14.55 4.03 -10.28
CA GLY A 104 13.42 3.16 -9.99
C GLY A 104 13.73 1.91 -9.14
N TYR A 105 14.95 1.78 -8.59
CA TYR A 105 15.30 0.63 -7.76
C TYR A 105 16.28 1.01 -6.65
N CYS A 106 16.06 0.48 -5.44
CA CYS A 106 17.05 0.48 -4.37
C CYS A 106 16.93 -0.79 -3.52
N ALA A 107 18.06 -1.28 -3.00
CA ALA A 107 18.13 -2.48 -2.17
C ALA A 107 19.26 -2.39 -1.15
N ALA A 108 18.94 -2.62 0.12
CA ALA A 108 19.93 -2.81 1.17
C ALA A 108 20.35 -4.28 1.24
N LEU A 109 21.60 -4.57 1.53
CA LEU A 109 22.12 -5.93 1.75
C LEU A 109 22.56 -6.08 3.19
N TYR A 110 22.07 -7.11 3.83
CA TYR A 110 22.48 -7.55 5.17
C TYR A 110 22.99 -8.98 5.10
N ALA A 111 24.04 -9.31 5.84
CA ALA A 111 24.57 -10.67 5.91
C ALA A 111 25.25 -10.97 7.25
N GLY A 112 25.26 -12.23 7.61
CA GLY A 112 25.94 -12.71 8.80
C GLY A 112 25.91 -14.23 8.93
N ASP A 113 26.78 -14.77 9.79
CA ASP A 113 26.80 -16.17 10.15
C ASP A 113 25.90 -16.37 11.38
N ILE A 114 24.90 -17.25 11.25
CA ILE A 114 23.85 -17.47 12.23
C ILE A 114 23.92 -18.89 12.77
N HIS A 115 23.90 -19.01 14.09
CA HIS A 115 23.82 -20.31 14.75
C HIS A 115 22.38 -20.86 14.75
N SER A 116 22.29 -22.18 14.73
CA SER A 116 21.02 -22.90 14.85
C SER A 116 20.22 -22.40 16.04
N GLY A 117 18.94 -22.09 15.81
CA GLY A 117 17.99 -21.61 16.82
C GLY A 117 18.06 -20.10 17.11
N THR A 118 18.99 -19.37 16.51
CA THR A 118 19.06 -17.90 16.63
C THR A 118 18.13 -17.25 15.63
N THR A 119 17.27 -16.32 16.10
CA THR A 119 16.32 -15.60 15.23
C THR A 119 16.95 -14.33 14.67
N VAL A 120 16.88 -14.15 13.37
CA VAL A 120 17.12 -12.88 12.67
C VAL A 120 15.79 -12.18 12.46
N SER A 121 15.69 -10.91 12.80
CA SER A 121 14.51 -10.07 12.61
C SER A 121 14.78 -8.95 11.64
N VAL A 122 13.91 -8.77 10.65
CA VAL A 122 13.95 -7.70 9.66
C VAL A 122 12.63 -6.97 9.68
N GLU A 123 12.67 -5.69 10.02
CA GLU A 123 11.53 -4.77 9.91
C GLU A 123 11.81 -3.78 8.78
N LYS A 124 10.92 -3.72 7.81
CA LYS A 124 10.96 -2.79 6.70
C LYS A 124 9.76 -1.86 6.79
N TYR A 125 10.02 -0.57 6.89
CA TYR A 125 9.02 0.49 6.88
C TYR A 125 9.08 1.21 5.54
N VAL A 126 7.93 1.34 4.88
CA VAL A 126 7.84 1.98 3.57
C VAL A 126 6.82 3.10 3.62
N ALA A 127 7.19 4.27 3.15
CA ALA A 127 6.28 5.39 2.97
C ALA A 127 6.14 5.73 1.48
N VAL A 128 4.90 5.99 1.04
CA VAL A 128 4.58 6.28 -0.37
C VAL A 128 3.86 7.63 -0.46
N PHE A 129 4.45 8.57 -1.18
CA PHE A 129 3.92 9.91 -1.41
C PHE A 129 3.67 10.17 -2.88
N THR A 130 2.63 10.95 -3.18
CA THR A 130 2.24 11.21 -4.57
C THR A 130 2.05 12.69 -4.84
N SER A 131 2.31 13.11 -6.09
CA SER A 131 2.08 14.48 -6.55
C SER A 131 0.60 14.87 -6.65
N ARG A 132 -0.32 13.99 -6.28
CA ARG A 132 -1.73 14.33 -6.08
C ARG A 132 -1.97 15.14 -4.82
N ASP A 133 -1.15 14.90 -3.79
CA ASP A 133 -1.34 15.42 -2.44
C ASP A 133 -0.24 16.40 -2.03
N HIS A 134 0.94 16.30 -2.66
CA HIS A 134 2.13 17.07 -2.28
C HIS A 134 2.87 17.63 -3.49
N ASP A 135 3.73 18.62 -3.26
CA ASP A 135 4.62 19.13 -4.30
C ASP A 135 5.58 18.02 -4.76
N LYS A 136 5.67 17.84 -6.09
CA LYS A 136 6.49 16.79 -6.70
C LYS A 136 7.96 16.86 -6.31
N ASP A 137 8.49 18.05 -6.06
CA ASP A 137 9.91 18.28 -5.75
C ASP A 137 10.24 17.96 -4.27
N GLN A 138 9.21 17.74 -3.44
CA GLN A 138 9.35 17.37 -2.02
C GLN A 138 9.04 15.88 -1.74
N LEU A 139 8.57 15.13 -2.73
CA LEU A 139 8.04 13.78 -2.52
C LEU A 139 9.07 12.83 -1.90
N MET A 140 10.33 12.85 -2.37
CA MET A 140 11.36 11.97 -1.86
C MET A 140 11.70 12.30 -0.40
N ASP A 141 11.91 13.57 -0.09
CA ASP A 141 12.22 14.01 1.28
C ASP A 141 11.09 13.64 2.25
N LEU A 142 9.83 13.85 1.84
CA LEU A 142 8.66 13.49 2.65
C LEU A 142 8.57 11.96 2.87
N ALA A 143 8.80 11.17 1.82
CA ALA A 143 8.77 9.72 1.92
C ALA A 143 9.89 9.18 2.81
N MET A 144 11.12 9.71 2.66
CA MET A 144 12.27 9.34 3.50
C MET A 144 12.03 9.69 4.97
N ALA A 145 11.55 10.91 5.23
CA ALA A 145 11.27 11.35 6.60
C ALA A 145 10.19 10.49 7.27
N ALA A 146 9.10 10.18 6.54
CA ALA A 146 8.00 9.37 7.07
C ALA A 146 8.42 7.90 7.31
N ALA A 147 9.20 7.30 6.41
CA ALA A 147 9.71 5.95 6.60
C ALA A 147 10.67 5.87 7.80
N GLN A 148 11.54 6.87 7.96
CA GLN A 148 12.44 6.98 9.12
C GLN A 148 11.64 7.15 10.41
N GLN A 149 10.69 8.06 10.45
CA GLN A 149 9.85 8.27 11.63
C GLN A 149 9.13 6.98 12.04
N ALA A 150 8.55 6.25 11.08
CA ALA A 150 7.89 4.97 11.38
C ALA A 150 8.85 3.92 11.94
N CYS A 151 10.09 3.87 11.42
CA CYS A 151 11.15 3.01 11.95
C CYS A 151 11.54 3.39 13.38
N ASP A 152 11.69 4.68 13.67
CA ASP A 152 12.04 5.18 15.01
C ASP A 152 10.92 4.87 16.03
N GLU A 153 9.67 5.02 15.61
CA GLU A 153 8.50 4.70 16.42
C GLU A 153 8.30 3.20 16.63
N GLY A 154 8.72 2.37 15.68
CA GLY A 154 8.83 0.93 15.76
C GLY A 154 7.53 0.17 15.47
N TRP A 155 7.71 -1.13 15.23
CA TRP A 155 6.67 -2.07 14.80
C TRP A 155 5.41 -2.07 15.66
N GLN A 156 5.58 -2.13 16.99
CA GLN A 156 4.44 -2.27 17.90
C GLN A 156 3.51 -1.05 17.88
N LYS A 157 4.08 0.16 17.74
CA LYS A 157 3.27 1.39 17.64
C LYS A 157 2.48 1.43 16.33
N ALA A 158 3.15 1.15 15.21
CA ALA A 158 2.52 1.13 13.90
C ALA A 158 1.41 0.05 13.80
N LEU A 159 1.67 -1.15 14.29
CA LEU A 159 0.68 -2.24 14.32
C LEU A 159 -0.52 -1.89 15.20
N LYS A 160 -0.30 -1.35 16.40
CA LYS A 160 -1.38 -0.96 17.33
C LYS A 160 -2.28 0.12 16.72
N ALA A 161 -1.71 1.13 16.06
CA ALA A 161 -2.48 2.17 15.37
C ALA A 161 -3.32 1.57 14.23
N HIS A 162 -2.72 0.72 13.40
CA HIS A 162 -3.41 -0.02 12.34
C HIS A 162 -4.58 -0.87 12.87
N GLN A 163 -4.35 -1.62 13.97
CA GLN A 163 -5.39 -2.44 14.60
C GLN A 163 -6.53 -1.60 15.18
N ALA A 164 -6.22 -0.48 15.83
CA ALA A 164 -7.22 0.43 16.36
C ALA A 164 -8.10 1.04 15.26
N ALA A 165 -7.49 1.46 14.14
CA ALA A 165 -8.20 1.97 12.98
C ALA A 165 -9.10 0.92 12.31
N TRP A 166 -8.68 -0.36 12.28
CA TRP A 166 -9.53 -1.45 11.83
C TRP A 166 -10.67 -1.74 12.81
N HIS A 167 -10.41 -1.74 14.11
CA HIS A 167 -11.40 -2.00 15.14
C HIS A 167 -12.56 -0.99 15.05
N GLU A 168 -12.24 0.30 14.95
CA GLU A 168 -13.24 1.36 14.73
C GLU A 168 -14.14 1.09 13.51
N ARG A 169 -13.54 0.60 12.41
CA ARG A 169 -14.31 0.29 11.20
C ARG A 169 -15.22 -0.91 11.37
N TRP A 170 -14.73 -1.94 12.05
CA TRP A 170 -15.50 -3.15 12.31
C TRP A 170 -16.64 -2.94 13.30
N GLU A 171 -16.50 -2.07 14.31
CA GLU A 171 -17.59 -1.75 15.24
C GLU A 171 -18.89 -1.30 14.54
N MET A 172 -18.77 -0.62 13.41
CA MET A 172 -19.92 -0.16 12.61
C MET A 172 -20.37 -1.14 11.52
N ALA A 173 -19.46 -1.99 11.06
CA ALA A 173 -19.65 -2.80 9.85
C ALA A 173 -19.90 -4.28 10.16
N ASP A 174 -19.70 -4.72 11.40
CA ASP A 174 -19.77 -6.14 11.73
C ASP A 174 -21.18 -6.70 11.53
N VAL A 175 -21.22 -7.89 10.91
CA VAL A 175 -22.44 -8.68 10.72
C VAL A 175 -22.20 -10.06 11.31
N GLN A 176 -23.05 -10.47 12.25
CA GLN A 176 -22.96 -11.76 12.91
C GLN A 176 -24.01 -12.72 12.36
N ILE A 177 -23.57 -13.90 11.93
CA ILE A 177 -24.41 -14.98 11.41
C ILE A 177 -24.23 -16.19 12.33
N GLU A 178 -25.29 -16.58 13.01
CA GLU A 178 -25.29 -17.76 13.87
C GLU A 178 -25.67 -19.02 13.09
N GLY A 179 -24.94 -20.13 13.36
CA GLY A 179 -25.28 -21.45 12.82
C GLY A 179 -24.68 -21.76 11.45
N ASP A 180 -23.92 -20.82 10.83
CA ASP A 180 -23.22 -21.04 9.56
C ASP A 180 -21.87 -20.31 9.54
N ASP A 181 -20.81 -21.01 9.92
CA ASP A 181 -19.44 -20.46 9.95
C ASP A 181 -18.92 -20.09 8.56
N SER A 182 -19.35 -20.78 7.51
CA SER A 182 -18.96 -20.48 6.13
C SER A 182 -19.57 -19.17 5.64
N ALA A 183 -20.86 -18.94 5.93
CA ALA A 183 -21.52 -17.68 5.65
C ALA A 183 -20.90 -16.52 6.46
N GLN A 184 -20.59 -16.75 7.75
CA GLN A 184 -19.89 -15.78 8.58
C GLN A 184 -18.53 -15.39 8.00
N GLN A 185 -17.72 -16.37 7.60
CA GLN A 185 -16.43 -16.10 6.95
C GLN A 185 -16.61 -15.35 5.63
N GLY A 186 -17.60 -15.73 4.84
CA GLY A 186 -17.90 -15.10 3.55
C GLY A 186 -18.27 -13.63 3.68
N ILE A 187 -19.16 -13.28 4.61
CA ILE A 187 -19.55 -11.87 4.82
C ILE A 187 -18.38 -11.03 5.36
N HIS A 188 -17.60 -11.56 6.31
CA HIS A 188 -16.42 -10.87 6.83
C HIS A 188 -15.37 -10.63 5.75
N PHE A 189 -15.11 -11.63 4.87
CA PHE A 189 -14.21 -11.46 3.75
C PHE A 189 -14.66 -10.35 2.80
N ASN A 190 -15.95 -10.33 2.43
CA ASN A 190 -16.49 -9.30 1.53
C ASN A 190 -16.45 -7.90 2.15
N LEU A 191 -16.81 -7.77 3.43
CA LEU A 191 -16.71 -6.50 4.16
C LEU A 191 -15.26 -6.01 4.25
N PHE A 192 -14.31 -6.92 4.54
CA PHE A 192 -12.89 -6.59 4.55
C PHE A 192 -12.42 -6.04 3.19
N GLN A 193 -12.81 -6.68 2.08
CA GLN A 193 -12.45 -6.21 0.73
C GLN A 193 -13.02 -4.82 0.44
N LEU A 194 -14.28 -4.56 0.78
CA LEU A 194 -14.90 -3.25 0.59
C LEU A 194 -14.23 -2.17 1.44
N LEU A 195 -14.05 -2.41 2.74
CA LEU A 195 -13.43 -1.47 3.67
C LEU A 195 -11.96 -1.20 3.34
N SER A 196 -11.23 -2.17 2.76
CA SER A 196 -9.86 -2.00 2.28
C SER A 196 -9.79 -1.18 0.99
N THR A 197 -10.83 -1.25 0.15
CA THR A 197 -10.86 -0.57 -1.16
C THR A 197 -11.13 0.93 -1.04
N TYR A 198 -11.94 1.35 -0.08
CA TYR A 198 -12.39 2.74 0.02
C TYR A 198 -12.55 3.19 1.47
N THR A 199 -11.86 4.26 1.83
CA THR A 199 -11.89 4.82 3.19
C THR A 199 -12.94 5.90 3.39
N GLY A 200 -13.41 6.54 2.32
CA GLY A 200 -14.34 7.66 2.38
C GLY A 200 -13.73 9.00 2.73
N SER A 201 -12.40 9.10 2.76
CA SER A 201 -11.68 10.31 3.17
C SER A 201 -11.39 11.29 2.03
N ASP A 202 -11.58 10.90 0.76
CA ASP A 202 -11.17 11.69 -0.40
C ASP A 202 -12.19 11.61 -1.54
N ALA A 203 -12.85 12.73 -1.85
CA ALA A 203 -13.80 12.86 -2.94
C ALA A 203 -13.18 12.76 -4.36
N ARG A 204 -11.85 12.72 -4.48
CA ARG A 204 -11.14 12.50 -5.74
C ARG A 204 -11.00 11.02 -6.09
N LEU A 205 -11.39 10.12 -5.17
CA LEU A 205 -11.29 8.67 -5.31
C LEU A 205 -12.67 8.06 -5.55
N ASN A 206 -12.68 6.94 -6.26
CA ASN A 206 -13.87 6.13 -6.48
C ASN A 206 -13.49 4.64 -6.45
N ILE A 207 -14.48 3.77 -6.53
CA ILE A 207 -14.35 2.33 -6.51
C ILE A 207 -14.51 1.80 -7.94
N GLY A 208 -13.52 1.08 -8.44
CA GLY A 208 -13.65 0.34 -9.70
C GLY A 208 -14.44 -0.95 -9.51
N PRO A 209 -14.95 -1.61 -10.59
CA PRO A 209 -15.80 -2.79 -10.51
C PRO A 209 -15.18 -3.99 -9.79
N LYS A 210 -13.86 -4.04 -9.72
CA LYS A 210 -13.09 -5.09 -9.06
C LYS A 210 -12.27 -4.57 -7.87
N GLY A 211 -12.56 -3.38 -7.37
CA GLY A 211 -11.78 -2.75 -6.32
C GLY A 211 -10.32 -2.55 -6.75
N TYR A 212 -9.35 -2.90 -5.88
CA TYR A 212 -7.93 -2.82 -6.21
C TYR A 212 -7.48 -3.79 -7.31
N THR A 213 -8.24 -4.83 -7.57
CA THR A 213 -7.96 -5.79 -8.64
C THR A 213 -8.60 -5.37 -9.98
N GLY A 214 -9.02 -4.12 -10.10
CA GLY A 214 -9.73 -3.55 -11.25
C GLY A 214 -8.90 -3.31 -12.51
N GLU A 215 -7.69 -3.82 -12.58
CA GLU A 215 -6.76 -3.66 -13.71
C GLU A 215 -7.37 -4.07 -15.05
N ARG A 216 -8.21 -5.10 -15.07
CA ARG A 216 -8.90 -5.57 -16.30
C ARG A 216 -9.85 -4.53 -16.89
N PHE A 217 -10.29 -3.57 -16.11
CA PHE A 217 -11.17 -2.48 -16.54
C PHE A 217 -10.41 -1.16 -16.76
N GLY A 218 -9.06 -1.22 -16.81
CA GLY A 218 -8.22 -0.06 -17.04
C GLY A 218 -8.33 1.03 -15.98
N GLY A 219 -8.71 0.68 -14.75
CA GLY A 219 -8.95 1.63 -13.66
C GLY A 219 -10.21 2.49 -13.84
N SER A 220 -11.06 2.18 -14.83
CA SER A 220 -12.31 2.92 -15.06
C SER A 220 -13.32 2.66 -13.96
N THR A 221 -14.18 3.66 -13.70
CA THR A 221 -15.30 3.55 -12.77
C THR A 221 -16.62 3.46 -13.52
N TYR A 222 -17.51 2.60 -13.04
CA TYR A 222 -18.80 2.33 -13.64
C TYR A 222 -19.92 2.66 -12.66
N TRP A 223 -21.17 2.56 -13.10
CA TRP A 223 -22.37 2.81 -12.30
C TRP A 223 -22.60 1.76 -11.19
N ASP A 224 -21.84 0.66 -11.21
CA ASP A 224 -21.79 -0.37 -10.16
C ASP A 224 -21.49 0.24 -8.78
N THR A 225 -20.67 1.27 -8.72
CA THR A 225 -20.36 1.97 -7.47
C THR A 225 -21.60 2.57 -6.83
N GLU A 226 -22.42 3.25 -7.61
CA GLU A 226 -23.65 3.89 -7.12
C GLU A 226 -24.75 2.87 -6.84
N ALA A 227 -24.86 1.82 -7.67
CA ALA A 227 -25.91 0.83 -7.54
C ALA A 227 -25.67 -0.15 -6.38
N TYR A 228 -24.42 -0.54 -6.12
CA TYR A 228 -24.09 -1.63 -5.21
C TYR A 228 -23.18 -1.17 -4.04
N CYS A 229 -22.15 -0.40 -4.28
CA CYS A 229 -21.21 -0.02 -3.22
C CYS A 229 -21.77 1.11 -2.34
N LEU A 230 -22.38 2.14 -2.93
CA LEU A 230 -22.88 3.29 -2.19
C LEU A 230 -23.92 2.92 -1.12
N PRO A 231 -24.96 2.08 -1.39
CA PRO A 231 -25.88 1.65 -0.34
C PRO A 231 -25.20 0.90 0.80
N VAL A 232 -24.20 0.06 0.49
CA VAL A 232 -23.43 -0.66 1.50
C VAL A 232 -22.63 0.31 2.36
N PHE A 233 -21.85 1.24 1.76
CA PHE A 233 -21.10 2.23 2.50
C PHE A 233 -21.98 3.17 3.32
N LEU A 234 -23.18 3.51 2.81
CA LEU A 234 -24.14 4.28 3.60
C LEU A 234 -24.56 3.54 4.88
N ALA A 235 -24.76 2.22 4.77
CA ALA A 235 -25.18 1.40 5.92
C ALA A 235 -24.05 1.15 6.91
N ILE A 236 -22.83 0.84 6.44
CA ILE A 236 -21.71 0.39 7.30
C ILE A 236 -20.70 1.50 7.66
N ARG A 237 -20.72 2.66 6.98
CA ARG A 237 -19.78 3.78 7.20
C ARG A 237 -20.47 5.14 7.31
N GLY A 238 -21.79 5.18 7.11
CA GLY A 238 -22.60 6.39 7.26
C GLY A 238 -22.59 7.33 6.06
N ALA A 239 -23.35 8.42 6.21
CA ALA A 239 -23.66 9.35 5.14
C ALA A 239 -22.43 10.10 4.58
N ASP A 240 -21.45 10.40 5.40
CA ASP A 240 -20.26 11.15 4.98
C ASP A 240 -19.42 10.35 3.97
N THR A 241 -19.21 9.06 4.23
CA THR A 241 -18.50 8.17 3.30
C THR A 241 -19.26 8.03 1.96
N ALA A 242 -20.56 7.79 2.02
CA ALA A 242 -21.41 7.72 0.83
C ALA A 242 -21.43 9.03 0.02
N ARG A 243 -21.43 10.17 0.73
CA ARG A 243 -21.36 11.51 0.10
C ARG A 243 -20.07 11.71 -0.70
N GLN A 244 -18.92 11.22 -0.22
CA GLN A 244 -17.65 11.34 -0.95
C GLN A 244 -17.71 10.61 -2.31
N LEU A 245 -18.33 9.44 -2.39
CA LEU A 245 -18.54 8.72 -3.66
C LEU A 245 -19.40 9.54 -4.64
N LEU A 246 -20.46 10.19 -4.15
CA LEU A 246 -21.30 11.06 -4.99
C LEU A 246 -20.56 12.33 -5.42
N LEU A 247 -19.76 12.92 -4.55
CA LEU A 247 -18.95 14.10 -4.88
C LEU A 247 -17.96 13.79 -6.00
N TYR A 248 -17.37 12.60 -6.05
CA TYR A 248 -16.54 12.19 -7.18
C TYR A 248 -17.29 12.33 -8.51
N ARG A 249 -18.51 11.81 -8.62
CA ARG A 249 -19.33 11.93 -9.83
C ARG A 249 -19.69 13.37 -10.15
N TYR A 250 -20.06 14.12 -9.11
CA TYR A 250 -20.42 15.54 -9.28
C TYR A 250 -19.24 16.37 -9.84
N HIS A 251 -18.03 16.14 -9.33
CA HIS A 251 -16.84 16.84 -9.82
C HIS A 251 -16.47 16.47 -11.26
N HIS A 252 -16.90 15.30 -11.74
CA HIS A 252 -16.65 14.85 -13.13
C HIS A 252 -17.83 15.10 -14.08
N LEU A 253 -18.92 15.71 -13.61
CA LEU A 253 -20.14 15.92 -14.40
C LEU A 253 -19.90 16.68 -15.70
N GLU A 254 -19.13 17.77 -15.65
CA GLU A 254 -18.86 18.58 -16.85
C GLU A 254 -17.96 17.84 -17.86
N ALA A 255 -17.05 16.98 -17.39
CA ALA A 255 -16.30 16.11 -18.28
C ALA A 255 -17.20 15.07 -18.95
N ALA A 256 -18.11 14.47 -18.19
CA ALA A 256 -19.08 13.50 -18.72
C ALA A 256 -20.01 14.14 -19.78
N LYS A 257 -20.50 15.35 -19.54
CA LYS A 257 -21.32 16.09 -20.53
C LYS A 257 -20.58 16.39 -21.83
N ARG A 258 -19.27 16.65 -21.76
CA ARG A 258 -18.46 16.86 -22.97
C ARG A 258 -18.20 15.58 -23.77
N ASN A 259 -18.26 14.43 -23.12
CA ASN A 259 -18.00 13.12 -23.74
C ASN A 259 -19.29 12.46 -24.28
N ALA A 260 -20.47 12.98 -23.93
CA ALA A 260 -21.76 12.52 -24.41
C ALA A 260 -22.16 13.19 -25.74
#